data_6b497c6570c2e624bfd095535fdfec85
#
_entry.id   6b497c6570c2e624bfd095535fdfec85
#
_cell.length_a   1.000
_cell.length_b   1.000
_cell.length_c   1.000
_cell.angle_alpha   90.00
_cell.angle_beta   90.00
_cell.angle_gamma   90.00
#
_symmetry.space_group_name_H-M   'P 1'
#
loop_
_entity.id
_entity.type
_entity.pdbx_description
1 polymer ?
#
loop_
_entity_poly.entity_id
_entity_poly.type
_entity_poly.pdbx_seq_one_letter_code
_entity_poly.pdbx_strand_id
1 'polypeptide(L)'
;RYPHAERFRTDLKLVFGFLQRASEPEELTEFIEENTKEFSSLTEDAYDMIASMSKTGELKELKKDVEQTEDYDMCKAIDMMVAESREKGIKLGEERGEARGIRLGEARGIETDRSIFRLYKKGYKQNEIAESLKISLERVKEFLEE
;
A
#
# COMPACT_ATOMS: atom_id res chain seq x y z
N ARG A 1 -3.41 -6.11 -30.69
CA ARG A 1 -4.20 -4.84 -30.80
C ARG A 1 -5.32 -5.07 -31.79
N TYR A 2 -6.56 -4.91 -31.36
CA TYR A 2 -7.72 -4.92 -32.27
C TYR A 2 -7.78 -3.53 -32.94
N PRO A 3 -7.44 -3.39 -34.20
CA PRO A 3 -7.25 -2.08 -34.85
C PRO A 3 -8.56 -1.31 -35.11
N HIS A 4 -9.70 -1.80 -34.67
CA HIS A 4 -11.01 -1.23 -34.98
C HIS A 4 -11.99 -1.25 -33.80
N ALA A 5 -11.50 -1.13 -32.55
CA ALA A 5 -12.35 -1.06 -31.37
C ALA A 5 -13.35 0.11 -31.44
N GLU A 6 -12.97 1.23 -32.10
CA GLU A 6 -13.83 2.39 -32.33
C GLU A 6 -15.03 2.11 -33.26
N ARG A 7 -15.07 0.98 -33.96
CA ARG A 7 -16.22 0.59 -34.80
C ARG A 7 -17.35 -0.06 -34.05
N PHE A 8 -17.11 -0.49 -32.82
CA PHE A 8 -18.17 -1.03 -31.97
C PHE A 8 -18.94 0.12 -31.33
N ARG A 9 -20.22 0.26 -31.66
CA ARG A 9 -21.14 1.29 -31.09
C ARG A 9 -21.79 0.84 -29.78
N THR A 10 -21.30 -0.23 -29.19
CA THR A 10 -21.83 -0.85 -27.98
C THR A 10 -20.76 -0.86 -26.90
N ASP A 11 -21.11 -1.25 -25.69
CA ASP A 11 -20.20 -1.45 -24.56
C ASP A 11 -19.01 -2.38 -24.87
N LEU A 12 -19.11 -3.18 -25.93
CA LEU A 12 -18.00 -4.00 -26.43
C LEU A 12 -16.76 -3.16 -26.79
N LYS A 13 -16.95 -1.92 -27.27
CA LYS A 13 -15.84 -1.00 -27.51
C LYS A 13 -15.07 -0.73 -26.23
N LEU A 14 -15.80 -0.51 -25.13
CA LEU A 14 -15.25 -0.22 -23.81
C LEU A 14 -14.55 -1.44 -23.24
N VAL A 15 -15.21 -2.61 -23.33
CA VAL A 15 -14.65 -3.89 -22.88
C VAL A 15 -13.32 -4.20 -23.58
N PHE A 16 -13.31 -4.18 -24.91
CA PHE A 16 -12.09 -4.45 -25.68
C PHE A 16 -11.02 -3.38 -25.47
N GLY A 17 -11.41 -2.11 -25.39
CA GLY A 17 -10.51 -1.00 -25.12
C GLY A 17 -9.82 -1.13 -23.77
N PHE A 18 -10.58 -1.51 -22.73
CA PHE A 18 -10.07 -1.79 -21.38
C PHE A 18 -9.09 -2.97 -21.40
N LEU A 19 -9.51 -4.11 -21.96
CA LEU A 19 -8.70 -5.33 -21.96
C LEU A 19 -7.39 -5.19 -22.74
N GLN A 20 -7.39 -4.43 -23.82
CA GLN A 20 -6.17 -4.17 -24.59
C GLN A 20 -5.13 -3.35 -23.80
N ARG A 21 -5.59 -2.50 -22.89
CA ARG A 21 -4.75 -1.60 -22.09
C ARG A 21 -4.51 -2.08 -20.67
N ALA A 22 -5.11 -3.21 -20.29
CA ALA A 22 -5.01 -3.74 -18.93
C ALA A 22 -3.57 -4.03 -18.46
N SER A 23 -2.62 -4.14 -19.37
CA SER A 23 -1.19 -4.32 -19.08
C SER A 23 -0.41 -3.01 -19.01
N GLU A 24 -1.01 -1.90 -19.44
CA GLU A 24 -0.39 -0.58 -19.53
C GLU A 24 -1.19 0.44 -18.69
N PRO A 25 -0.84 0.62 -17.41
CA PRO A 25 -1.65 1.41 -16.49
C PRO A 25 -1.92 2.86 -16.94
N GLU A 26 -0.94 3.51 -17.56
CA GLU A 26 -1.06 4.88 -18.05
C GLU A 26 -2.05 4.96 -19.22
N GLU A 27 -1.92 4.09 -20.22
CA GLU A 27 -2.83 4.02 -21.37
C GLU A 27 -4.27 3.64 -20.93
N LEU A 28 -4.39 2.78 -19.91
CA LEU A 28 -5.69 2.39 -19.36
C LEU A 28 -6.37 3.56 -18.66
N THR A 29 -5.63 4.30 -17.84
CA THR A 29 -6.15 5.47 -17.13
C THR A 29 -6.64 6.53 -18.13
N GLU A 30 -5.82 6.88 -19.11
CA GLU A 30 -6.19 7.84 -20.17
C GLU A 30 -7.46 7.38 -20.91
N PHE A 31 -7.54 6.11 -21.27
CA PHE A 31 -8.73 5.56 -21.95
C PHE A 31 -10.00 5.62 -21.10
N ILE A 32 -9.89 5.38 -19.79
CA ILE A 32 -11.04 5.50 -18.86
C ILE A 32 -11.45 6.97 -18.71
N GLU A 33 -10.50 7.88 -18.57
CA GLU A 33 -10.74 9.31 -18.47
C GLU A 33 -11.43 9.87 -19.73
N GLU A 34 -10.99 9.47 -20.91
CA GLU A 34 -11.61 9.84 -22.18
C GLU A 34 -13.05 9.31 -22.36
N ASN A 35 -13.39 8.20 -21.70
CA ASN A 35 -14.69 7.55 -21.79
C ASN A 35 -15.41 7.46 -20.42
N THR A 36 -15.14 8.41 -19.52
CA THR A 36 -15.67 8.42 -18.15
C THR A 36 -17.18 8.27 -18.09
N LYS A 37 -17.90 8.98 -18.96
CA LYS A 37 -19.36 8.94 -19.01
C LYS A 37 -19.90 7.53 -19.29
N GLU A 38 -19.30 6.86 -20.23
CA GLU A 38 -19.67 5.51 -20.63
C GLU A 38 -19.27 4.48 -19.56
N PHE A 39 -18.06 4.61 -18.96
CA PHE A 39 -17.62 3.73 -17.87
C PHE A 39 -18.40 3.93 -16.57
N SER A 40 -19.00 5.10 -16.37
CA SER A 40 -19.88 5.35 -15.22
C SER A 40 -21.28 4.74 -15.39
N SER A 41 -21.60 4.17 -16.54
CA SER A 41 -22.93 3.66 -16.89
C SER A 41 -22.81 2.44 -17.82
N LEU A 42 -22.10 1.40 -17.34
CA LEU A 42 -21.94 0.14 -18.07
C LEU A 42 -23.15 -0.77 -17.88
N THR A 43 -23.49 -1.51 -18.92
CA THR A 43 -24.43 -2.63 -18.78
C THR A 43 -23.83 -3.72 -17.88
N GLU A 44 -24.68 -4.54 -17.27
CA GLU A 44 -24.27 -5.67 -16.41
C GLU A 44 -23.29 -6.60 -17.13
N ASP A 45 -23.61 -6.96 -18.36
CA ASP A 45 -22.79 -7.87 -19.17
C ASP A 45 -21.38 -7.29 -19.43
N ALA A 46 -21.30 -5.99 -19.71
CA ALA A 46 -20.03 -5.31 -19.95
C ALA A 46 -19.18 -5.22 -18.66
N TYR A 47 -19.81 -4.87 -17.54
CA TYR A 47 -19.15 -4.87 -16.23
C TYR A 47 -18.61 -6.26 -15.88
N ASP A 48 -19.44 -7.29 -15.97
CA ASP A 48 -19.08 -8.67 -15.65
C ASP A 48 -17.97 -9.21 -16.55
N MET A 49 -17.97 -8.84 -17.82
CA MET A 49 -16.91 -9.22 -18.75
C MET A 49 -15.56 -8.59 -18.34
N ILE A 50 -15.52 -7.29 -18.06
CA ILE A 50 -14.31 -6.62 -17.58
C ILE A 50 -13.86 -7.22 -16.25
N ALA A 51 -14.76 -7.37 -15.28
CA ALA A 51 -14.47 -7.93 -13.98
C ALA A 51 -13.98 -9.39 -14.02
N SER A 52 -14.50 -10.18 -14.97
CA SER A 52 -14.11 -11.59 -15.13
C SER A 52 -12.77 -11.77 -15.83
N MET A 53 -12.42 -10.85 -16.73
CA MET A 53 -11.19 -10.90 -17.50
C MET A 53 -10.06 -10.07 -16.85
N SER A 54 -10.39 -9.22 -15.86
CA SER A 54 -9.41 -8.59 -15.01
C SER A 54 -8.70 -9.64 -14.14
N LYS A 55 -7.42 -9.47 -13.90
CA LYS A 55 -6.63 -10.40 -13.08
C LYS A 55 -6.95 -10.31 -11.58
N THR A 56 -7.75 -9.33 -11.18
CA THR A 56 -8.14 -9.08 -9.80
C THR A 56 -9.59 -9.51 -9.59
N GLY A 57 -9.88 -10.27 -8.54
CA GLY A 57 -11.25 -10.60 -8.15
C GLY A 57 -12.04 -9.43 -7.56
N GLU A 58 -11.34 -8.34 -7.22
CA GLU A 58 -11.86 -7.18 -6.49
C GLU A 58 -13.04 -6.50 -7.21
N LEU A 59 -12.97 -6.36 -8.54
CA LEU A 59 -14.08 -5.78 -9.31
C LEU A 59 -15.37 -6.58 -9.20
N LYS A 60 -15.30 -7.90 -9.03
CA LYS A 60 -16.49 -8.75 -8.82
C LYS A 60 -17.10 -8.53 -7.44
N GLU A 61 -16.23 -8.34 -6.42
CA GLU A 61 -16.68 -8.10 -5.04
C GLU A 61 -17.36 -6.73 -4.91
N LEU A 62 -16.83 -5.72 -5.61
CA LEU A 62 -17.37 -4.36 -5.61
C LEU A 62 -18.63 -4.16 -6.45
N LYS A 63 -19.08 -5.17 -7.24
CA LYS A 63 -20.22 -5.04 -8.16
C LYS A 63 -21.47 -4.48 -7.48
N LYS A 64 -21.81 -4.96 -6.28
CA LYS A 64 -22.99 -4.53 -5.53
C LYS A 64 -22.90 -3.08 -5.04
N ASP A 65 -21.69 -2.62 -4.75
CA ASP A 65 -21.45 -1.27 -4.21
C ASP A 65 -21.50 -0.18 -5.29
N VAL A 66 -21.42 -0.60 -6.55
CA VAL A 66 -21.42 0.28 -7.72
C VAL A 66 -22.62 0.10 -8.63
N GLU A 67 -23.58 -0.77 -8.23
CA GLU A 67 -24.86 -0.98 -8.91
C GLU A 67 -25.71 0.30 -8.82
N GLN A 68 -26.24 0.71 -9.96
CA GLN A 68 -27.25 1.76 -10.09
C GLN A 68 -28.58 1.12 -10.47
N THR A 69 -29.58 1.91 -10.87
CA THR A 69 -30.92 1.37 -11.18
C THR A 69 -30.91 0.33 -12.31
N GLU A 70 -30.11 0.55 -13.35
CA GLU A 70 -30.00 -0.36 -14.50
C GLU A 70 -28.54 -0.54 -14.97
N ASP A 71 -27.61 0.23 -14.41
CA ASP A 71 -26.22 0.33 -14.86
C ASP A 71 -25.24 0.07 -13.72
N TYR A 72 -23.95 -0.05 -14.06
CA TYR A 72 -22.85 -0.28 -13.15
C TYR A 72 -21.75 0.76 -13.36
N ASP A 73 -21.33 1.41 -12.28
CA ASP A 73 -20.29 2.45 -12.30
C ASP A 73 -18.89 1.84 -12.13
N MET A 74 -18.23 1.58 -13.25
CA MET A 74 -16.85 1.06 -13.27
C MET A 74 -15.83 2.07 -12.75
N CYS A 75 -16.03 3.36 -12.99
CA CYS A 75 -15.14 4.41 -12.47
C CYS A 75 -15.12 4.39 -10.95
N LYS A 76 -16.30 4.34 -10.32
CA LYS A 76 -16.44 4.21 -8.87
C LYS A 76 -15.81 2.94 -8.33
N ALA A 77 -15.98 1.79 -9.02
CA ALA A 77 -15.34 0.54 -8.62
C ALA A 77 -13.81 0.64 -8.61
N ILE A 78 -13.24 1.26 -9.63
CA ILE A 78 -11.79 1.48 -9.73
C ILE A 78 -11.30 2.42 -8.62
N ASP A 79 -12.01 3.50 -8.35
CA ASP A 79 -11.67 4.44 -7.28
C ASP A 79 -11.69 3.77 -5.90
N MET A 80 -12.70 2.94 -5.63
CA MET A 80 -12.79 2.15 -4.39
C MET A 80 -11.64 1.16 -4.26
N MET A 81 -11.29 0.44 -5.33
CA MET A 81 -10.17 -0.50 -5.36
C MET A 81 -8.83 0.20 -5.12
N VAL A 82 -8.61 1.37 -5.71
CA VAL A 82 -7.40 2.17 -5.50
C VAL A 82 -7.33 2.69 -4.06
N ALA A 83 -8.44 3.17 -3.50
CA ALA A 83 -8.51 3.63 -2.11
C ALA A 83 -8.19 2.50 -1.12
N GLU A 84 -8.78 1.31 -1.32
CA GLU A 84 -8.52 0.13 -0.48
C GLU A 84 -7.06 -0.33 -0.57
N SER A 85 -6.51 -0.36 -1.77
CA SER A 85 -5.10 -0.73 -1.99
C SER A 85 -4.15 0.25 -1.31
N ARG A 86 -4.48 1.55 -1.34
CA ARG A 86 -3.72 2.60 -0.66
C ARG A 86 -3.75 2.42 0.86
N GLU A 87 -4.93 2.16 1.42
CA GLU A 87 -5.10 1.93 2.86
C GLU A 87 -4.31 0.71 3.34
N LYS A 88 -4.43 -0.40 2.61
CA LYS A 88 -3.63 -1.63 2.85
C LYS A 88 -2.12 -1.34 2.81
N GLY A 89 -1.69 -0.55 1.83
CA GLY A 89 -0.29 -0.15 1.69
C GLY A 89 0.23 0.69 2.86
N ILE A 90 -0.56 1.67 3.32
CA ILE A 90 -0.24 2.51 4.49
C ILE A 90 -0.12 1.63 5.74
N LYS A 91 -1.13 0.81 6.03
CA LYS A 91 -1.13 -0.09 7.19
C LYS A 91 0.07 -1.03 7.22
N LEU A 92 0.37 -1.65 6.09
CA LEU A 92 1.55 -2.52 5.96
C LEU A 92 2.86 -1.76 6.15
N GLY A 93 2.92 -0.51 5.67
CA GLY A 93 4.06 0.39 5.87
C GLY A 93 4.28 0.74 7.34
N GLU A 94 3.20 1.08 8.06
CA GLU A 94 3.21 1.37 9.50
C GLU A 94 3.67 0.16 10.32
N GLU A 95 3.08 -1.02 10.09
CA GLU A 95 3.44 -2.27 10.77
C GLU A 95 4.93 -2.62 10.57
N ARG A 96 5.42 -2.49 9.34
CA ARG A 96 6.84 -2.74 9.03
C ARG A 96 7.77 -1.69 9.64
N GLY A 97 7.33 -0.44 9.66
CA GLY A 97 8.05 0.67 10.28
C GLY A 97 8.21 0.47 11.78
N GLU A 98 7.11 0.12 12.46
CA GLU A 98 7.09 -0.17 13.89
C GLU A 98 8.01 -1.35 14.24
N ALA A 99 7.83 -2.49 13.55
CA ALA A 99 8.66 -3.67 13.77
C ALA A 99 10.16 -3.40 13.54
N ARG A 100 10.49 -2.59 12.53
CA ARG A 100 11.87 -2.17 12.28
C ARG A 100 12.38 -1.23 13.38
N GLY A 101 11.54 -0.30 13.84
CA GLY A 101 11.86 0.63 14.93
C GLY A 101 12.19 -0.10 16.23
N ILE A 102 11.34 -1.04 16.63
CA ILE A 102 11.56 -1.89 17.82
C ILE A 102 12.89 -2.63 17.71
N ARG A 103 13.12 -3.35 16.60
CA ARG A 103 14.34 -4.11 16.40
C ARG A 103 15.61 -3.25 16.43
N LEU A 104 15.57 -2.07 15.83
CA LEU A 104 16.69 -1.13 15.87
C LEU A 104 16.91 -0.54 17.26
N GLY A 105 15.83 -0.29 18.02
CA GLY A 105 15.88 0.16 19.40
C GLY A 105 16.53 -0.88 20.31
N GLU A 106 16.11 -2.13 20.22
CA GLU A 106 16.70 -3.27 20.96
C GLU A 106 18.18 -3.44 20.64
N ALA A 107 18.55 -3.45 19.35
CA ALA A 107 19.96 -3.58 18.95
C ALA A 107 20.84 -2.46 19.49
N ARG A 108 20.34 -1.21 19.49
CA ARG A 108 21.04 -0.08 20.08
C ARG A 108 21.13 -0.18 21.61
N GLY A 109 20.06 -0.65 22.26
CA GLY A 109 20.05 -0.91 23.70
C GLY A 109 21.16 -1.89 24.11
N ILE A 110 21.21 -3.04 23.44
CA ILE A 110 22.24 -4.09 23.68
C ILE A 110 23.66 -3.54 23.47
N GLU A 111 23.89 -2.75 22.42
CA GLU A 111 25.22 -2.18 22.16
C GLU A 111 25.62 -1.15 23.21
N THR A 112 24.64 -0.35 23.68
CA THR A 112 24.84 0.60 24.79
C THR A 112 25.22 -0.15 26.06
N ASP A 113 24.48 -1.19 26.42
CA ASP A 113 24.73 -2.01 27.61
C ASP A 113 26.11 -2.67 27.58
N ARG A 114 26.50 -3.20 26.44
CA ARG A 114 27.88 -3.74 26.22
C ARG A 114 28.94 -2.67 26.40
N SER A 115 28.67 -1.43 25.95
CA SER A 115 29.60 -0.32 26.06
C SER A 115 29.73 0.16 27.51
N ILE A 116 28.63 0.24 28.25
CA ILE A 116 28.63 0.53 29.71
C ILE A 116 29.49 -0.52 30.44
N PHE A 117 29.21 -1.79 30.22
CA PHE A 117 29.95 -2.89 30.85
C PHE A 117 31.45 -2.83 30.54
N ARG A 118 31.82 -2.59 29.29
CA ARG A 118 33.22 -2.50 28.84
C ARG A 118 33.96 -1.36 29.54
N LEU A 119 33.34 -0.18 29.65
CA LEU A 119 33.95 0.97 30.33
C LEU A 119 34.04 0.75 31.85
N TYR A 120 32.99 0.18 32.44
CA TYR A 120 33.00 -0.17 33.86
C TYR A 120 34.12 -1.17 34.21
N LYS A 121 34.32 -2.18 33.41
CA LYS A 121 35.43 -3.15 33.56
C LYS A 121 36.81 -2.49 33.43
N LYS A 122 36.93 -1.41 32.71
CA LYS A 122 38.15 -0.61 32.59
C LYS A 122 38.38 0.35 33.78
N GLY A 123 37.48 0.40 34.75
CA GLY A 123 37.58 1.20 35.98
C GLY A 123 37.03 2.62 35.85
N TYR A 124 36.25 2.93 34.77
CA TYR A 124 35.63 4.24 34.65
C TYR A 124 34.48 4.38 35.66
N LYS A 125 34.31 5.59 36.22
CA LYS A 125 33.18 5.89 37.11
C LYS A 125 31.90 6.07 36.32
N GLN A 126 30.73 5.87 36.97
CA GLN A 126 29.43 5.98 36.34
C GLN A 126 29.19 7.31 35.59
N ASN A 127 29.66 8.45 36.16
CA ASN A 127 29.56 9.75 35.51
C ASN A 127 30.41 9.84 34.24
N GLU A 128 31.62 9.30 34.26
CA GLU A 128 32.53 9.29 33.12
C GLU A 128 32.00 8.42 31.99
N ILE A 129 31.31 7.29 32.33
CA ILE A 129 30.63 6.41 31.38
C ILE A 129 29.45 7.13 30.72
N ALA A 130 28.61 7.84 31.53
CA ALA A 130 27.48 8.60 31.04
C ALA A 130 27.92 9.69 30.05
N GLU A 131 28.97 10.45 30.37
CA GLU A 131 29.52 11.48 29.49
C GLU A 131 30.12 10.87 28.21
N SER A 132 30.89 9.79 28.33
CA SER A 132 31.58 9.15 27.20
C SER A 132 30.58 8.58 26.18
N LEU A 133 29.47 7.97 26.66
CA LEU A 133 28.46 7.38 25.80
C LEU A 133 27.33 8.36 25.43
N LYS A 134 27.36 9.57 25.99
CA LYS A 134 26.29 10.58 25.81
C LYS A 134 24.90 10.08 26.17
N ILE A 135 24.81 9.35 27.30
CA ILE A 135 23.57 8.82 27.85
C ILE A 135 23.35 9.39 29.28
N SER A 136 22.14 9.23 29.79
CA SER A 136 21.85 9.68 31.16
C SER A 136 22.61 8.86 32.22
N LEU A 137 22.97 9.50 33.34
CA LEU A 137 23.58 8.81 34.48
C LEU A 137 22.63 7.76 35.05
N GLU A 138 21.33 8.03 35.05
CA GLU A 138 20.28 7.09 35.49
C GLU A 138 20.34 5.79 34.72
N ARG A 139 20.46 5.85 33.38
CA ARG A 139 20.58 4.67 32.55
C ARG A 139 21.82 3.83 32.87
N VAL A 140 22.96 4.47 33.21
CA VAL A 140 24.17 3.77 33.61
C VAL A 140 23.98 3.08 34.95
N LYS A 141 23.31 3.77 35.93
CA LYS A 141 23.03 3.20 37.25
C LYS A 141 22.07 2.01 37.15
N GLU A 142 20.96 2.17 36.43
CA GLU A 142 19.98 1.09 36.22
C GLU A 142 20.67 -0.19 35.71
N PHE A 143 21.52 -0.06 34.70
CA PHE A 143 22.22 -1.21 34.11
C PHE A 143 23.24 -1.86 35.09
N LEU A 144 23.90 -1.09 35.96
CA LEU A 144 24.93 -1.62 36.86
C LEU A 144 24.37 -2.11 38.20
N GLU A 145 23.12 -1.79 38.52
CA GLU A 145 22.41 -2.21 39.74
C GLU A 145 21.56 -3.48 39.54
N GLU A 146 21.33 -3.90 38.25
CA GLU A 146 20.73 -5.21 37.91
C GLU A 146 21.78 -6.35 38.05
#